data_026e8e7589b09208bd18118a0b622b8d
#
_entry.id   026e8e7589b09208bd18118a0b622b8d
#
_cell.length_a   1.000
_cell.length_b   1.000
_cell.length_c   1.000
_cell.angle_alpha   90.00
_cell.angle_beta   90.00
_cell.angle_gamma   90.00
#
_symmetry.space_group_name_H-M   'P 1'
#
loop_
_entity.id
_entity.type
_entity.pdbx_description
1 polymer ?
#
loop_
_entity_poly.entity_id
_entity_poly.type
_entity_poly.pdbx_seq_one_letter_code
_entity_poly.pdbx_strand_id
1 'polypeptide(L)'
;MSIYGAMFSGVSGLAAQSQALGMIADNISNLNTVGYKSTVARFQTLVTEASSTTTYSPGGVRSTPYQKIDRQGLLQGSTSPTDIALVGNGFFVVNEDSVPGIGDDYLFTRAGNFTPNENGDLVSSAGYYLQGWRLDSTGALPANTTTLNSLDTVNISNLTGAARATSAIQIASNLPGQTAPGDAHAITVQVYDKQGNTQNLTLHWVKTSTNNWALVGEFPGTGQFASDDTAGASLSGSPISYFPLATLTATTSMTLLSAAGNITGAVGAFAVAAPAGAPPSTDAITVTIGADAFTATVPTVVGNDLDNTSNIVFTGAGGRTFTLDLQGATTYDLDVGGDRTTLQNNLNAAFAGVTFANGAVAGVPLGTAIFNADGTLGSLLATAPYATVNAASEFEFYVDYDSDVLTTSTQDRQLVVLDVGTPGLGDGLTQYSGSFFTSVIQQDGLSFGSFTGVTIDEAGIVTALFDNGQQRDIYKLPIATFRNSNGLKTQIGNAYLQTNHSGNVLLLEANAGGAGKIAPNSLESSTVDLAEEFTSMIITQRAYSASAKVITTADDMLEELIRIRR
;
A
#
# COMPACT_ATOMS: atom_id res chain seq x y z
N MET A 1 -80.04 -15.89 -3.99
CA MET A 1 -78.81 -15.34 -3.42
C MET A 1 -79.11 -14.88 -1.99
N SER A 2 -78.25 -15.20 -1.03
CA SER A 2 -78.43 -14.66 0.32
C SER A 2 -77.90 -13.20 0.31
N ILE A 3 -78.76 -12.24 0.68
CA ILE A 3 -78.37 -10.82 0.82
C ILE A 3 -77.17 -10.66 1.78
N TYR A 4 -77.13 -11.49 2.82
CA TYR A 4 -76.00 -11.56 3.73
C TYR A 4 -74.70 -11.96 3.02
N GLY A 5 -74.73 -12.85 2.06
CA GLY A 5 -73.55 -13.19 1.26
C GLY A 5 -73.06 -12.04 0.40
N ALA A 6 -73.94 -11.22 -0.15
CA ALA A 6 -73.58 -10.01 -0.90
C ALA A 6 -72.99 -8.96 0.03
N MET A 7 -73.52 -8.75 1.21
CA MET A 7 -72.97 -7.86 2.24
C MET A 7 -71.60 -8.34 2.70
N PHE A 8 -71.41 -9.63 2.98
CA PHE A 8 -70.11 -10.18 3.37
C PHE A 8 -69.04 -9.97 2.29
N SER A 9 -69.41 -10.23 1.01
CA SER A 9 -68.52 -9.96 -0.11
C SER A 9 -68.18 -8.48 -0.25
N GLY A 10 -69.17 -7.57 -0.01
CA GLY A 10 -68.93 -6.13 -0.02
C GLY A 10 -67.99 -5.67 1.10
N VAL A 11 -68.20 -6.16 2.34
CA VAL A 11 -67.34 -5.83 3.51
C VAL A 11 -65.92 -6.37 3.30
N SER A 12 -65.78 -7.61 2.83
CA SER A 12 -64.47 -8.19 2.55
C SER A 12 -63.74 -7.40 1.43
N GLY A 13 -64.48 -6.95 0.41
CA GLY A 13 -63.97 -6.09 -0.63
C GLY A 13 -63.50 -4.75 -0.12
N LEU A 14 -64.31 -4.08 0.74
CA LEU A 14 -63.91 -2.83 1.41
C LEU A 14 -62.63 -2.98 2.22
N ALA A 15 -62.54 -4.02 3.04
CA ALA A 15 -61.36 -4.29 3.86
C ALA A 15 -60.13 -4.52 2.99
N ALA A 16 -60.26 -5.31 1.93
CA ALA A 16 -59.16 -5.60 1.01
C ALA A 16 -58.69 -4.35 0.24
N GLN A 17 -59.62 -3.50 -0.24
CA GLN A 17 -59.27 -2.25 -0.93
C GLN A 17 -58.71 -1.20 0.04
N SER A 18 -59.16 -1.13 1.28
CA SER A 18 -58.60 -0.26 2.30
C SER A 18 -57.14 -0.63 2.61
N GLN A 19 -56.81 -1.91 2.73
CA GLN A 19 -55.43 -2.37 2.88
C GLN A 19 -54.58 -2.02 1.65
N ALA A 20 -55.10 -2.17 0.45
CA ALA A 20 -54.40 -1.79 -0.78
C ALA A 20 -54.11 -0.29 -0.83
N LEU A 21 -55.06 0.57 -0.44
CA LEU A 21 -54.84 2.02 -0.33
C LEU A 21 -53.76 2.35 0.68
N GLY A 22 -53.68 1.66 1.83
CA GLY A 22 -52.62 1.82 2.80
C GLY A 22 -51.24 1.51 2.21
N MET A 23 -51.12 0.37 1.48
CA MET A 23 -49.86 0.00 0.82
C MET A 23 -49.43 1.02 -0.23
N ILE A 24 -50.35 1.55 -1.05
CA ILE A 24 -50.09 2.60 -2.02
C ILE A 24 -49.62 3.89 -1.33
N ALA A 25 -50.26 4.28 -0.24
CA ALA A 25 -49.87 5.46 0.52
C ALA A 25 -48.45 5.32 1.14
N ASP A 26 -48.13 4.11 1.66
CA ASP A 26 -46.79 3.82 2.15
C ASP A 26 -45.75 3.86 1.03
N ASN A 27 -46.05 3.31 -0.16
CA ASN A 27 -45.15 3.41 -1.33
C ASN A 27 -44.90 4.86 -1.72
N ILE A 28 -45.94 5.68 -1.83
CA ILE A 28 -45.79 7.11 -2.18
C ILE A 28 -44.97 7.86 -1.12
N SER A 29 -45.19 7.59 0.15
CA SER A 29 -44.45 8.23 1.23
C SER A 29 -42.96 7.89 1.21
N ASN A 30 -42.58 6.72 0.70
CA ASN A 30 -41.22 6.21 0.63
C ASN A 30 -40.59 6.33 -0.76
N LEU A 31 -41.09 7.24 -1.60
CA LEU A 31 -40.55 7.47 -2.93
C LEU A 31 -39.07 7.87 -2.92
N ASN A 32 -38.68 8.71 -1.97
CA ASN A 32 -37.30 9.21 -1.82
C ASN A 32 -36.46 8.43 -0.82
N THR A 33 -36.97 7.31 -0.29
CA THR A 33 -36.25 6.50 0.67
C THR A 33 -35.28 5.54 -0.03
N VAL A 34 -33.97 5.65 0.30
CA VAL A 34 -32.91 4.84 -0.31
C VAL A 34 -33.18 3.35 -0.06
N GLY A 35 -33.09 2.54 -1.11
CA GLY A 35 -33.24 1.09 -1.04
C GLY A 35 -34.65 0.59 -0.72
N TYR A 36 -35.67 1.47 -0.70
CA TYR A 36 -37.05 1.06 -0.43
C TYR A 36 -37.60 0.14 -1.53
N LYS A 37 -38.32 -0.90 -1.13
CA LYS A 37 -38.96 -1.87 -2.03
C LYS A 37 -40.46 -1.75 -1.95
N SER A 38 -41.12 -1.56 -3.10
CA SER A 38 -42.57 -1.36 -3.18
C SER A 38 -43.33 -2.57 -2.71
N THR A 39 -44.41 -2.32 -1.95
CA THR A 39 -45.34 -3.34 -1.46
C THR A 39 -46.61 -3.27 -2.27
N VAL A 40 -47.10 -4.41 -2.75
CA VAL A 40 -48.33 -4.50 -3.55
C VAL A 40 -49.32 -5.41 -2.86
N ALA A 41 -50.60 -5.13 -3.02
CA ALA A 41 -51.68 -5.98 -2.56
C ALA A 41 -51.89 -7.17 -3.50
N ARG A 42 -51.78 -8.38 -2.97
CA ARG A 42 -52.18 -9.61 -3.68
C ARG A 42 -53.57 -10.02 -3.21
N PHE A 43 -54.53 -10.03 -4.12
CA PHE A 43 -55.90 -10.42 -3.83
C PHE A 43 -56.08 -11.91 -4.00
N GLN A 44 -56.75 -12.55 -3.03
CA GLN A 44 -57.08 -13.96 -3.04
C GLN A 44 -58.59 -14.12 -2.85
N THR A 45 -59.21 -14.99 -3.65
CA THR A 45 -60.62 -15.32 -3.47
C THR A 45 -60.81 -16.23 -2.27
N LEU A 46 -61.79 -15.91 -1.44
CA LEU A 46 -62.24 -16.80 -0.39
C LEU A 46 -63.33 -17.72 -0.98
N VAL A 47 -63.11 -19.01 -0.88
CA VAL A 47 -64.02 -20.01 -1.40
C VAL A 47 -64.98 -20.46 -0.30
N THR A 48 -66.26 -20.43 -0.55
CA THR A 48 -67.29 -21.00 0.33
C THR A 48 -67.82 -22.31 -0.31
N GLU A 49 -68.01 -23.33 0.51
CA GLU A 49 -68.70 -24.57 0.04
C GLU A 49 -70.15 -24.26 -0.32
N ALA A 50 -70.49 -24.52 -1.56
CA ALA A 50 -71.91 -24.47 -2.00
C ALA A 50 -72.62 -25.75 -1.55
N SER A 51 -73.66 -25.61 -0.76
CA SER A 51 -74.48 -26.74 -0.29
C SER A 51 -75.35 -27.37 -1.39
N SER A 52 -75.35 -26.77 -2.61
CA SER A 52 -76.11 -27.21 -3.77
C SER A 52 -75.48 -26.65 -5.05
N THR A 53 -75.55 -27.43 -6.15
CA THR A 53 -75.05 -27.00 -7.47
C THR A 53 -75.93 -25.92 -8.12
N THR A 54 -77.06 -25.60 -7.56
CA THR A 54 -78.04 -24.62 -8.07
C THR A 54 -77.93 -23.24 -7.35
N THR A 55 -77.22 -23.16 -6.23
CA THR A 55 -77.10 -21.92 -5.45
C THR A 55 -75.65 -21.38 -5.43
N TYR A 56 -75.49 -20.19 -5.90
CA TYR A 56 -74.17 -19.46 -5.81
C TYR A 56 -74.01 -18.86 -4.41
N SER A 57 -72.89 -19.20 -3.73
CA SER A 57 -72.54 -18.63 -2.45
C SER A 57 -71.31 -17.72 -2.64
N PRO A 58 -71.41 -16.37 -2.46
CA PRO A 58 -70.31 -15.49 -2.62
C PRO A 58 -69.30 -15.66 -1.46
N GLY A 59 -68.00 -15.86 -1.78
CA GLY A 59 -66.95 -16.11 -0.81
C GLY A 59 -66.19 -14.86 -0.32
N GLY A 60 -66.24 -13.80 -1.11
CA GLY A 60 -65.46 -12.58 -0.79
C GLY A 60 -63.99 -12.60 -1.24
N VAL A 61 -63.23 -11.62 -0.80
CA VAL A 61 -61.84 -11.41 -1.16
C VAL A 61 -61.00 -11.06 0.06
N ARG A 62 -59.77 -11.53 0.06
CA ARG A 62 -58.72 -11.13 1.03
C ARG A 62 -57.54 -10.54 0.31
N SER A 63 -56.94 -9.47 0.85
CA SER A 63 -55.64 -8.98 0.40
C SER A 63 -54.52 -9.42 1.33
N THR A 64 -53.35 -9.69 0.77
CA THR A 64 -52.12 -9.97 1.50
C THR A 64 -51.02 -9.08 0.97
N PRO A 65 -50.23 -8.41 1.85
CA PRO A 65 -49.12 -7.60 1.42
C PRO A 65 -48.02 -8.48 0.79
N TYR A 66 -47.45 -8.03 -0.30
CA TYR A 66 -46.35 -8.68 -0.95
C TYR A 66 -45.30 -7.62 -1.34
N GLN A 67 -44.14 -7.67 -0.72
CA GLN A 67 -43.04 -6.77 -1.02
C GLN A 67 -42.17 -7.37 -2.13
N LYS A 68 -41.82 -6.56 -3.14
CA LYS A 68 -40.98 -6.95 -4.28
C LYS A 68 -39.51 -6.70 -3.95
N ILE A 69 -38.96 -7.50 -3.02
CA ILE A 69 -37.56 -7.30 -2.50
C ILE A 69 -36.51 -7.62 -3.57
N ASP A 70 -36.83 -8.54 -4.48
CA ASP A 70 -35.99 -8.97 -5.60
C ASP A 70 -35.84 -7.91 -6.70
N ARG A 71 -36.73 -6.88 -6.74
CA ARG A 71 -36.68 -5.84 -7.76
C ARG A 71 -35.60 -4.82 -7.44
N GLN A 72 -34.67 -4.60 -8.38
CA GLN A 72 -33.66 -3.55 -8.26
C GLN A 72 -34.23 -2.18 -8.62
N GLY A 73 -33.90 -1.16 -7.82
CA GLY A 73 -34.19 0.25 -8.11
C GLY A 73 -33.16 0.86 -9.06
N LEU A 74 -33.44 2.08 -9.51
CA LEU A 74 -32.49 2.84 -10.31
C LEU A 74 -31.29 3.25 -9.46
N LEU A 75 -30.07 3.24 -10.03
CA LEU A 75 -28.89 3.75 -9.39
C LEU A 75 -28.75 5.24 -9.61
N GLN A 76 -28.50 5.95 -8.54
CA GLN A 76 -28.26 7.39 -8.53
C GLN A 76 -26.87 7.67 -7.98
N GLY A 77 -26.07 8.47 -8.68
CA GLY A 77 -24.73 8.87 -8.24
C GLY A 77 -24.75 9.70 -6.96
N SER A 78 -23.80 9.47 -6.08
CA SER A 78 -23.56 10.23 -4.85
C SER A 78 -22.16 10.82 -4.85
N THR A 79 -21.97 11.89 -4.06
CA THR A 79 -20.66 12.52 -3.83
C THR A 79 -19.93 11.95 -2.62
N SER A 80 -20.59 11.13 -1.81
CA SER A 80 -19.97 10.47 -0.65
C SER A 80 -19.19 9.22 -1.08
N PRO A 81 -17.92 9.07 -0.70
CA PRO A 81 -17.11 7.89 -1.03
C PRO A 81 -17.55 6.62 -0.30
N THR A 82 -18.33 6.76 0.77
CA THR A 82 -18.87 5.65 1.57
C THR A 82 -20.27 5.19 1.14
N ASP A 83 -20.90 5.94 0.20
CA ASP A 83 -22.16 5.54 -0.38
C ASP A 83 -21.94 4.44 -1.42
N ILE A 84 -22.65 3.35 -1.26
CA ILE A 84 -22.52 2.16 -2.11
C ILE A 84 -23.89 1.63 -2.53
N ALA A 85 -23.98 1.08 -3.70
CA ALA A 85 -25.16 0.37 -4.16
C ALA A 85 -24.81 -1.01 -4.71
N LEU A 86 -25.79 -1.90 -4.81
CA LEU A 86 -25.64 -3.22 -5.40
C LEU A 86 -26.26 -3.25 -6.79
N VAL A 87 -25.50 -3.75 -7.76
CA VAL A 87 -25.98 -4.06 -9.12
C VAL A 87 -26.17 -5.56 -9.23
N GLY A 88 -27.40 -5.99 -9.37
CA GLY A 88 -27.74 -7.42 -9.43
C GLY A 88 -28.27 -7.97 -8.09
N ASN A 89 -28.09 -9.26 -7.87
CA ASN A 89 -28.65 -9.96 -6.72
C ASN A 89 -27.78 -9.84 -5.47
N GLY A 90 -28.42 -9.68 -4.31
CA GLY A 90 -27.76 -9.73 -3.01
C GLY A 90 -28.14 -8.55 -2.11
N PHE A 91 -27.54 -8.50 -0.94
CA PHE A 91 -27.76 -7.51 0.11
C PHE A 91 -26.43 -7.24 0.82
N PHE A 92 -26.27 -6.04 1.35
CA PHE A 92 -25.25 -5.74 2.33
C PHE A 92 -25.60 -6.39 3.67
N VAL A 93 -24.60 -6.84 4.41
CA VAL A 93 -24.78 -7.39 5.76
C VAL A 93 -24.57 -6.26 6.76
N VAL A 94 -25.52 -6.13 7.66
CA VAL A 94 -25.48 -5.11 8.74
C VAL A 94 -25.87 -5.73 10.08
N ASN A 95 -25.52 -5.07 11.17
CA ASN A 95 -25.90 -5.47 12.53
C ASN A 95 -26.40 -4.27 13.32
N GLU A 96 -27.20 -4.50 14.36
CA GLU A 96 -27.67 -3.45 15.29
C GLU A 96 -26.57 -3.01 16.24
N ASP A 97 -25.66 -3.93 16.55
CA ASP A 97 -24.54 -3.69 17.48
C ASP A 97 -23.23 -3.43 16.74
N SER A 98 -22.41 -2.54 17.28
CA SER A 98 -21.08 -2.23 16.73
C SER A 98 -20.08 -3.38 16.91
N VAL A 99 -20.31 -4.26 17.90
CA VAL A 99 -19.52 -5.47 18.14
C VAL A 99 -20.48 -6.64 18.22
N PRO A 100 -20.76 -7.32 17.10
CA PRO A 100 -21.69 -8.43 17.07
C PRO A 100 -21.26 -9.57 18.00
N GLY A 101 -22.16 -9.99 18.89
CA GLY A 101 -21.96 -11.12 19.78
C GLY A 101 -22.40 -12.46 19.18
N ILE A 102 -22.08 -13.55 19.86
CA ILE A 102 -22.55 -14.87 19.47
C ILE A 102 -24.07 -14.97 19.74
N GLY A 103 -24.86 -15.01 18.69
CA GLY A 103 -26.32 -15.12 18.77
C GLY A 103 -27.08 -13.86 18.39
N ASP A 104 -26.41 -12.79 18.04
CA ASP A 104 -27.05 -11.59 17.52
C ASP A 104 -27.57 -11.83 16.10
N ASP A 105 -28.71 -11.24 15.80
CA ASP A 105 -29.34 -11.34 14.50
C ASP A 105 -28.63 -10.41 13.49
N TYR A 106 -28.09 -10.99 12.42
CA TYR A 106 -27.61 -10.19 11.29
C TYR A 106 -28.78 -9.78 10.41
N LEU A 107 -28.76 -8.52 10.01
CA LEU A 107 -29.75 -7.93 9.12
C LEU A 107 -29.14 -7.72 7.72
N PHE A 108 -29.99 -7.61 6.74
CA PHE A 108 -29.62 -7.50 5.34
C PHE A 108 -30.30 -6.27 4.74
N THR A 109 -29.56 -5.45 4.01
CA THR A 109 -30.12 -4.22 3.45
C THR A 109 -29.66 -3.97 2.01
N ARG A 110 -30.48 -3.21 1.28
CA ARG A 110 -30.11 -2.60 -0.01
C ARG A 110 -29.82 -1.11 0.13
N ALA A 111 -30.11 -0.53 1.30
CA ALA A 111 -29.73 0.85 1.59
C ALA A 111 -28.23 0.93 1.85
N GLY A 112 -27.52 1.65 1.00
CA GLY A 112 -26.06 1.75 1.04
C GLY A 112 -25.54 3.12 1.43
N ASN A 113 -26.33 3.95 2.07
CA ASN A 113 -25.96 5.26 2.60
C ASN A 113 -25.29 5.10 3.96
N PHE A 114 -23.98 4.81 3.94
CA PHE A 114 -23.19 4.65 5.15
C PHE A 114 -22.36 5.89 5.44
N THR A 115 -22.36 6.32 6.69
CA THR A 115 -21.54 7.44 7.18
C THR A 115 -20.73 7.00 8.39
N PRO A 116 -19.49 7.49 8.56
CA PRO A 116 -18.71 7.17 9.75
C PRO A 116 -19.29 7.87 10.97
N ASN A 117 -19.40 7.15 12.09
CA ASN A 117 -19.75 7.70 13.40
C ASN A 117 -18.49 8.25 14.12
N GLU A 118 -18.64 8.71 15.37
CA GLU A 118 -17.54 9.23 16.19
C GLU A 118 -16.44 8.19 16.46
N ASN A 119 -16.76 6.91 16.45
CA ASN A 119 -15.83 5.80 16.62
C ASN A 119 -15.20 5.35 15.30
N GLY A 120 -15.64 5.92 14.16
CA GLY A 120 -15.20 5.53 12.83
C GLY A 120 -15.91 4.31 12.22
N ASP A 121 -16.97 3.81 12.88
CA ASP A 121 -17.76 2.71 12.30
C ASP A 121 -18.67 3.25 11.20
N LEU A 122 -18.78 2.50 10.10
CA LEU A 122 -19.72 2.84 9.03
C LEU A 122 -21.15 2.45 9.41
N VAL A 123 -21.99 3.46 9.61
CA VAL A 123 -23.37 3.32 10.10
C VAL A 123 -24.35 3.84 9.07
N SER A 124 -25.43 3.09 8.83
CA SER A 124 -26.55 3.53 7.98
C SER A 124 -27.39 4.61 8.67
N SER A 125 -28.20 5.34 7.91
CA SER A 125 -29.15 6.32 8.47
C SER A 125 -30.17 5.72 9.44
N ALA A 126 -30.35 4.38 9.44
CA ALA A 126 -31.22 3.65 10.37
C ALA A 126 -30.49 3.19 11.64
N GLY A 127 -29.19 3.45 11.77
CA GLY A 127 -28.39 3.07 12.93
C GLY A 127 -27.73 1.69 12.84
N TYR A 128 -27.76 1.02 11.69
CA TYR A 128 -27.14 -0.27 11.50
C TYR A 128 -25.69 -0.16 11.06
N TYR A 129 -24.82 -1.00 11.64
CA TYR A 129 -23.39 -1.07 11.37
C TYR A 129 -23.08 -1.98 10.21
N LEU A 130 -22.36 -1.46 9.20
CA LEU A 130 -21.91 -2.24 8.04
C LEU A 130 -20.93 -3.31 8.46
N GLN A 131 -21.12 -4.55 7.98
CA GLN A 131 -20.27 -5.69 8.29
C GLN A 131 -19.41 -6.06 7.09
N GLY A 132 -18.17 -6.45 7.35
CA GLY A 132 -17.20 -6.84 6.33
C GLY A 132 -16.19 -7.87 6.83
N TRP A 133 -15.54 -8.56 5.91
CA TRP A 133 -14.35 -9.37 6.23
C TRP A 133 -13.16 -8.45 6.44
N ARG A 134 -12.57 -8.50 7.61
CA ARG A 134 -11.33 -7.76 7.88
C ARG A 134 -10.17 -8.42 7.15
N LEU A 135 -9.43 -7.64 6.35
CA LEU A 135 -8.23 -8.10 5.66
C LEU A 135 -7.02 -8.04 6.59
N ASP A 136 -6.07 -8.93 6.39
CA ASP A 136 -4.80 -8.88 7.09
C ASP A 136 -3.86 -7.80 6.54
N SER A 137 -2.65 -7.69 7.06
CA SER A 137 -1.66 -6.71 6.60
C SER A 137 -1.19 -6.92 5.16
N THR A 138 -1.43 -8.10 4.59
CA THR A 138 -1.10 -8.45 3.19
C THR A 138 -2.29 -8.32 2.24
N GLY A 139 -3.46 -7.92 2.76
CA GLY A 139 -4.71 -7.84 1.98
C GLY A 139 -5.41 -9.19 1.79
N ALA A 140 -5.01 -10.23 2.52
CA ALA A 140 -5.62 -11.55 2.42
C ALA A 140 -6.91 -11.65 3.26
N LEU A 141 -7.88 -12.44 2.75
CA LEU A 141 -9.13 -12.73 3.43
C LEU A 141 -8.91 -13.67 4.63
N PRO A 142 -9.77 -13.60 5.67
CA PRO A 142 -9.73 -14.55 6.77
C PRO A 142 -10.00 -15.98 6.26
N ALA A 143 -9.47 -16.98 6.98
CA ALA A 143 -9.58 -18.39 6.59
C ALA A 143 -11.01 -18.90 6.45
N ASN A 144 -11.97 -18.27 7.12
CA ASN A 144 -13.39 -18.62 7.05
C ASN A 144 -14.22 -17.43 6.56
N THR A 145 -14.71 -17.50 5.33
CA THR A 145 -15.54 -16.46 4.70
C THR A 145 -17.02 -16.87 4.58
N THR A 146 -17.39 -18.06 5.04
CA THR A 146 -18.71 -18.63 4.80
C THR A 146 -19.72 -18.40 5.93
N THR A 147 -19.25 -17.99 7.10
CA THR A 147 -20.09 -17.79 8.29
C THR A 147 -20.26 -16.32 8.61
N LEU A 148 -21.44 -15.94 9.12
CA LEU A 148 -21.71 -14.57 9.58
C LEU A 148 -20.79 -14.13 10.73
N ASN A 149 -20.39 -15.07 11.59
CA ASN A 149 -19.51 -14.78 12.74
C ASN A 149 -18.06 -14.45 12.35
N SER A 150 -17.69 -14.54 11.09
CA SER A 150 -16.39 -14.12 10.58
C SER A 150 -16.38 -12.68 10.10
N LEU A 151 -17.48 -11.98 10.26
CA LEU A 151 -17.62 -10.57 9.87
C LEU A 151 -17.33 -9.69 11.08
N ASP A 152 -16.62 -8.62 10.81
CA ASP A 152 -16.35 -7.53 11.74
C ASP A 152 -17.06 -6.26 11.25
N THR A 153 -17.39 -5.38 12.17
CA THR A 153 -17.88 -4.04 11.81
C THR A 153 -16.82 -3.27 11.06
N VAL A 154 -17.19 -2.68 9.94
CA VAL A 154 -16.28 -1.87 9.13
C VAL A 154 -15.96 -0.57 9.87
N ASN A 155 -14.76 -0.50 10.44
CA ASN A 155 -14.26 0.63 11.19
C ASN A 155 -13.08 1.29 10.45
N ILE A 156 -13.16 2.60 10.29
CA ILE A 156 -12.15 3.41 9.59
C ILE A 156 -11.39 4.35 10.52
N SER A 157 -11.60 4.25 11.83
CA SER A 157 -10.81 4.95 12.85
C SER A 157 -9.52 4.18 13.16
N ASN A 158 -8.58 4.85 13.79
CA ASN A 158 -7.30 4.27 14.21
C ASN A 158 -6.48 3.62 13.07
N LEU A 159 -6.71 4.06 11.85
CA LEU A 159 -5.89 3.68 10.72
C LEU A 159 -4.64 4.56 10.73
N THR A 160 -3.55 4.02 11.27
CA THR A 160 -2.25 4.66 11.15
C THR A 160 -1.63 4.28 9.82
N GLY A 161 -1.24 5.27 9.03
CA GLY A 161 -0.42 5.03 7.85
C GLY A 161 0.89 4.40 8.32
N ALA A 162 1.28 3.30 7.72
CA ALA A 162 2.61 2.77 7.97
C ALA A 162 3.62 3.61 7.18
N ALA A 163 4.69 4.03 7.85
CA ALA A 163 5.90 4.45 7.16
C ALA A 163 6.48 3.24 6.42
N ARG A 164 7.13 3.48 5.29
CA ARG A 164 7.87 2.45 4.59
C ARG A 164 9.30 2.91 4.38
N ALA A 165 10.25 2.16 4.94
CA ALA A 165 11.65 2.41 4.72
C ALA A 165 11.99 2.27 3.24
N THR A 166 12.91 3.12 2.75
CA THR A 166 13.40 3.01 1.38
C THR A 166 14.19 1.73 1.20
N SER A 167 13.77 0.88 0.28
CA SER A 167 14.45 -0.36 -0.07
C SER A 167 14.98 -0.38 -1.51
N ALA A 168 14.47 0.47 -2.37
CA ALA A 168 14.90 0.59 -3.76
C ALA A 168 15.01 2.06 -4.16
N ILE A 169 16.10 2.38 -4.87
CA ILE A 169 16.36 3.68 -5.47
C ILE A 169 16.69 3.45 -6.94
N GLN A 170 16.05 4.19 -7.82
CA GLN A 170 16.35 4.19 -9.25
C GLN A 170 16.89 5.55 -9.67
N ILE A 171 18.03 5.55 -10.34
CA ILE A 171 18.67 6.75 -10.87
C ILE A 171 19.05 6.57 -12.33
N ALA A 172 18.58 7.49 -13.15
CA ALA A 172 19.08 7.62 -14.52
C ALA A 172 19.67 9.01 -14.72
N SER A 173 20.94 9.05 -15.14
CA SER A 173 21.64 10.31 -15.36
C SER A 173 22.73 10.21 -16.42
N ASN A 174 23.05 11.35 -17.04
CA ASN A 174 24.20 11.44 -17.94
C ASN A 174 25.41 12.00 -17.19
N LEU A 175 26.47 11.22 -17.14
CA LEU A 175 27.77 11.62 -16.60
C LEU A 175 28.66 12.11 -17.77
N PRO A 176 29.02 13.42 -17.84
CA PRO A 176 29.69 13.95 -19.01
C PRO A 176 31.04 13.29 -19.30
N GLY A 177 31.22 12.74 -20.51
CA GLY A 177 32.45 12.06 -20.91
C GLY A 177 33.72 12.94 -20.81
N GLN A 178 33.57 14.25 -20.97
CA GLN A 178 34.66 15.25 -20.91
C GLN A 178 35.01 15.75 -19.48
N THR A 179 34.29 15.30 -18.44
CA THR A 179 34.63 15.62 -17.04
C THR A 179 36.07 15.24 -16.75
N ALA A 180 36.83 16.11 -16.07
CA ALA A 180 38.20 15.80 -15.72
C ALA A 180 38.27 14.74 -14.60
N PRO A 181 39.27 13.84 -14.61
CA PRO A 181 39.50 12.98 -13.45
C PRO A 181 39.65 13.79 -12.16
N GLY A 182 38.93 13.39 -11.11
CA GLY A 182 38.87 14.11 -9.84
C GLY A 182 37.62 14.97 -9.66
N ASP A 183 36.94 15.36 -10.74
CA ASP A 183 35.70 16.10 -10.65
C ASP A 183 34.51 15.15 -10.32
N ALA A 184 33.56 15.67 -9.57
CA ALA A 184 32.41 14.92 -9.08
C ALA A 184 31.07 15.57 -9.47
N HIS A 185 30.07 14.74 -9.66
CA HIS A 185 28.67 15.14 -9.79
C HIS A 185 27.83 14.51 -8.68
N ALA A 186 27.10 15.33 -7.94
CA ALA A 186 26.29 14.89 -6.81
C ALA A 186 24.82 14.74 -7.19
N ILE A 187 24.18 13.70 -6.70
CA ILE A 187 22.74 13.44 -6.77
C ILE A 187 22.27 13.21 -5.34
N THR A 188 21.35 14.05 -4.86
CA THR A 188 20.76 13.86 -3.53
C THR A 188 19.38 13.22 -3.67
N VAL A 189 19.18 12.14 -2.95
CA VAL A 189 17.92 11.38 -2.88
C VAL A 189 17.40 11.43 -1.45
N GLN A 190 16.14 11.79 -1.29
CA GLN A 190 15.48 11.70 0.00
C GLN A 190 15.08 10.24 0.25
N VAL A 191 15.55 9.66 1.35
CA VAL A 191 15.25 8.30 1.77
C VAL A 191 14.53 8.31 3.12
N TYR A 192 13.82 7.25 3.41
CA TYR A 192 13.00 7.13 4.62
C TYR A 192 13.44 5.93 5.45
N ASP A 193 13.49 6.13 6.77
CA ASP A 193 13.72 5.04 7.71
C ASP A 193 12.42 4.22 7.97
N LYS A 194 12.51 3.22 8.83
CA LYS A 194 11.35 2.38 9.22
C LYS A 194 10.27 3.17 9.98
N GLN A 195 10.62 4.31 10.55
CA GLN A 195 9.70 5.20 11.27
C GLN A 195 9.10 6.28 10.35
N GLY A 196 9.61 6.41 9.11
CA GLY A 196 9.20 7.41 8.13
C GLY A 196 9.90 8.76 8.28
N ASN A 197 10.97 8.82 9.08
CA ASN A 197 11.80 10.01 9.12
C ASN A 197 12.60 10.14 7.82
N THR A 198 12.73 11.36 7.34
CA THR A 198 13.46 11.66 6.11
C THR A 198 14.93 11.81 6.37
N GLN A 199 15.75 11.17 5.55
CA GLN A 199 17.19 11.36 5.48
C GLN A 199 17.58 11.72 4.05
N ASN A 200 18.64 12.52 3.89
CA ASN A 200 19.17 12.85 2.58
C ASN A 200 20.39 11.97 2.31
N LEU A 201 20.28 11.09 1.34
CA LEU A 201 21.40 10.33 0.82
C LEU A 201 21.99 11.09 -0.37
N THR A 202 23.24 11.49 -0.29
CA THR A 202 23.94 12.12 -1.41
C THR A 202 24.89 11.10 -2.03
N LEU A 203 24.71 10.88 -3.32
CA LEU A 203 25.53 9.98 -4.15
C LEU A 203 26.41 10.83 -5.05
N HIS A 204 27.72 10.71 -4.88
CA HIS A 204 28.71 11.41 -5.68
C HIS A 204 29.30 10.48 -6.72
N TRP A 205 29.15 10.83 -7.98
CA TRP A 205 29.83 10.19 -9.09
C TRP A 205 31.13 10.93 -9.39
N VAL A 206 32.24 10.33 -9.03
CA VAL A 206 33.57 10.92 -9.14
C VAL A 206 34.29 10.26 -10.31
N LYS A 207 34.73 11.05 -11.29
CA LYS A 207 35.49 10.51 -12.42
C LYS A 207 36.89 10.09 -11.99
N THR A 208 37.20 8.82 -12.13
CA THR A 208 38.51 8.27 -11.74
C THR A 208 39.48 8.21 -12.94
N SER A 209 38.98 7.78 -14.10
CA SER A 209 39.73 7.70 -15.34
C SER A 209 38.80 7.72 -16.56
N THR A 210 39.34 7.54 -17.74
CA THR A 210 38.52 7.38 -18.95
C THR A 210 37.52 6.23 -18.77
N ASN A 211 36.25 6.52 -18.93
CA ASN A 211 35.12 5.58 -18.80
C ASN A 211 34.91 4.97 -17.41
N ASN A 212 35.60 5.42 -16.37
CA ASN A 212 35.43 4.90 -15.01
C ASN A 212 34.97 6.00 -14.07
N TRP A 213 33.93 5.71 -13.27
CA TRP A 213 33.37 6.60 -12.28
C TRP A 213 33.18 5.88 -10.95
N ALA A 214 33.79 6.42 -9.89
CA ALA A 214 33.56 5.91 -8.54
C ALA A 214 32.25 6.46 -7.99
N LEU A 215 31.49 5.61 -7.33
CA LEU A 215 30.30 5.96 -6.56
C LEU A 215 30.70 6.12 -5.10
N VAL A 216 30.43 7.29 -4.54
CA VAL A 216 30.66 7.61 -3.13
C VAL A 216 29.34 8.03 -2.51
N GLY A 217 28.92 7.38 -1.44
CA GLY A 217 27.71 7.71 -0.69
C GLY A 217 28.02 8.57 0.52
N GLU A 218 27.21 9.59 0.78
CA GLU A 218 27.30 10.48 1.92
C GLU A 218 25.93 10.65 2.58
N PHE A 219 25.91 10.54 3.92
CA PHE A 219 24.78 10.97 4.73
C PHE A 219 25.17 12.22 5.51
N PRO A 220 24.65 13.41 5.17
CA PRO A 220 24.96 14.65 5.90
C PRO A 220 24.30 14.74 7.29
N GLY A 221 23.59 13.74 7.74
CA GLY A 221 22.90 13.65 9.03
C GLY A 221 23.45 12.54 9.92
N THR A 222 22.55 11.85 10.60
CA THR A 222 22.87 10.74 11.52
C THR A 222 22.96 9.38 10.82
N GLY A 223 22.51 9.27 9.56
CA GLY A 223 22.59 8.03 8.80
C GLY A 223 24.02 7.60 8.48
N GLN A 224 24.28 6.32 8.48
CA GLN A 224 25.57 5.72 8.17
C GLN A 224 25.42 4.54 7.21
N PHE A 225 26.49 4.23 6.48
CA PHE A 225 26.58 2.98 5.74
C PHE A 225 27.04 1.86 6.68
N ALA A 226 26.35 0.73 6.67
CA ALA A 226 26.73 -0.44 7.45
C ALA A 226 27.39 -1.51 6.55
N SER A 227 28.28 -2.32 7.13
CA SER A 227 28.84 -3.46 6.40
C SER A 227 27.84 -4.62 6.33
N ASP A 228 27.95 -5.46 5.27
CA ASP A 228 27.19 -6.70 5.13
C ASP A 228 27.60 -7.75 6.16
N ASP A 229 28.68 -7.51 6.91
CA ASP A 229 29.19 -8.43 7.89
C ASP A 229 28.20 -8.62 9.05
N THR A 230 27.81 -9.87 9.29
CA THR A 230 26.98 -10.32 10.43
C THR A 230 27.61 -10.08 11.80
N ALA A 231 28.85 -9.59 11.85
CA ALA A 231 29.63 -9.37 13.06
C ALA A 231 29.45 -7.96 13.70
N GLY A 232 28.54 -7.12 13.20
CA GLY A 232 28.17 -5.90 13.92
C GLY A 232 29.21 -4.77 13.91
N ALA A 233 30.12 -4.74 12.94
CA ALA A 233 31.00 -3.62 12.77
C ALA A 233 30.22 -2.45 12.14
N SER A 234 29.67 -1.57 12.99
CA SER A 234 29.32 -0.21 12.55
C SER A 234 30.59 0.46 12.04
N LEU A 235 30.59 0.87 10.79
CA LEU A 235 31.69 1.65 10.24
C LEU A 235 31.52 3.11 10.67
N SER A 236 31.55 3.35 11.98
CA SER A 236 31.64 4.68 12.57
C SER A 236 33.04 5.21 12.34
N GLY A 237 33.34 5.60 11.14
CA GLY A 237 34.47 6.41 10.81
C GLY A 237 33.99 7.79 10.41
N SER A 238 34.66 8.84 10.89
CA SER A 238 34.51 10.18 10.35
C SER A 238 34.43 10.11 8.83
N PRO A 239 33.64 10.97 8.16
CA PRO A 239 33.48 10.94 6.72
C PRO A 239 34.86 10.83 6.05
N ILE A 240 35.06 9.74 5.36
CA ILE A 240 36.29 9.45 4.67
C ILE A 240 36.26 10.27 3.38
N SER A 241 37.15 11.23 3.24
CA SER A 241 37.26 12.00 2.00
C SER A 241 37.87 11.09 0.94
N TYR A 242 37.09 10.76 -0.09
CA TYR A 242 37.54 9.95 -1.22
C TYR A 242 38.29 10.85 -2.23
N PHE A 243 39.53 10.53 -2.50
CA PHE A 243 40.27 11.12 -3.59
C PHE A 243 40.40 10.09 -4.71
N PRO A 244 39.74 10.28 -5.85
CA PRO A 244 39.99 9.42 -6.99
C PRO A 244 41.41 9.62 -7.47
N LEU A 245 42.22 8.61 -7.30
CA LEU A 245 43.51 8.58 -7.97
C LEU A 245 43.31 8.17 -9.42
N ALA A 246 43.81 8.97 -10.36
CA ALA A 246 43.94 8.56 -11.74
C ALA A 246 44.72 7.25 -11.76
N THR A 247 44.12 6.21 -12.28
CA THR A 247 44.56 4.83 -12.45
C THR A 247 46.01 4.56 -12.09
N LEU A 248 46.24 3.85 -11.02
CA LEU A 248 47.51 3.16 -10.80
C LEU A 248 47.63 2.14 -11.94
N THR A 249 48.54 2.42 -12.88
CA THR A 249 48.79 1.54 -14.03
C THR A 249 49.23 0.18 -13.55
N ALA A 250 48.57 -0.81 -14.03
CA ALA A 250 48.42 -2.21 -13.81
C ALA A 250 49.64 -3.12 -13.52
N THR A 251 50.62 -2.71 -12.72
CA THR A 251 51.72 -3.62 -12.31
C THR A 251 51.84 -3.84 -10.81
N THR A 252 51.12 -3.11 -9.98
CA THR A 252 51.08 -3.29 -8.54
C THR A 252 49.65 -3.08 -8.06
N SER A 253 49.11 -4.09 -7.42
CA SER A 253 47.76 -4.13 -6.84
C SER A 253 47.71 -3.31 -5.53
N MET A 254 47.72 -2.01 -5.67
CA MET A 254 47.53 -1.07 -4.56
C MET A 254 46.42 -0.08 -4.88
N THR A 255 45.50 0.12 -3.98
CA THR A 255 44.38 1.03 -4.13
C THR A 255 44.43 2.07 -3.01
N LEU A 256 44.23 3.32 -3.32
CA LEU A 256 43.95 4.31 -2.29
C LEU A 256 42.50 4.18 -1.89
N LEU A 257 42.21 3.72 -0.66
CA LEU A 257 40.84 3.51 -0.20
C LEU A 257 40.21 4.82 0.28
N SER A 258 40.98 5.72 0.90
CA SER A 258 40.39 6.92 1.48
C SER A 258 41.40 7.91 1.96
N ALA A 259 41.03 9.19 2.03
CA ALA A 259 41.79 10.21 2.73
C ALA A 259 40.85 11.09 3.58
N ALA A 260 41.17 11.30 4.84
CA ALA A 260 40.47 12.20 5.75
C ALA A 260 41.19 13.54 5.87
N GLY A 261 40.43 14.63 5.77
CA GLY A 261 40.98 16.00 5.81
C GLY A 261 41.43 16.51 4.45
N ASN A 262 41.82 17.79 4.41
CA ASN A 262 42.19 18.44 3.17
C ASN A 262 43.67 18.12 2.84
N ILE A 263 43.90 17.10 2.03
CA ILE A 263 45.23 16.69 1.57
C ILE A 263 45.37 17.13 0.11
N THR A 264 46.31 18.04 -0.17
CA THR A 264 46.52 18.57 -1.53
C THR A 264 47.99 18.65 -1.87
N GLY A 265 48.36 18.37 -3.09
CA GLY A 265 49.72 18.49 -3.60
C GLY A 265 50.22 17.21 -4.28
N ALA A 266 51.40 17.34 -4.91
CA ALA A 266 52.06 16.20 -5.53
C ALA A 266 52.55 15.21 -4.47
N VAL A 267 52.41 13.92 -4.75
CA VAL A 267 52.93 12.85 -3.89
C VAL A 267 54.46 12.77 -4.10
N GLY A 268 55.19 12.92 -3.00
CA GLY A 268 56.65 12.74 -2.99
C GLY A 268 57.04 11.26 -2.93
N ALA A 269 58.33 11.01 -2.75
CA ALA A 269 58.82 9.64 -2.65
C ALA A 269 58.41 9.02 -1.29
N PHE A 270 57.97 7.77 -1.35
CA PHE A 270 57.80 6.94 -0.16
C PHE A 270 59.18 6.49 0.36
N ALA A 271 59.35 6.52 1.67
CA ALA A 271 60.51 5.97 2.34
C ALA A 271 60.01 4.91 3.37
N VAL A 272 60.51 3.70 3.24
CA VAL A 272 60.28 2.61 4.20
C VAL A 272 61.52 2.52 5.10
N ALA A 273 61.37 2.92 6.36
CA ALA A 273 62.49 2.92 7.31
C ALA A 273 62.87 1.49 7.73
N ALA A 274 64.09 1.30 8.11
CA ALA A 274 64.51 0.04 8.74
C ALA A 274 63.98 -0.04 10.19
N PRO A 275 63.60 -1.24 10.67
CA PRO A 275 63.11 -1.44 12.03
C PRO A 275 64.10 -0.92 13.07
N ALA A 276 63.58 -0.32 14.13
CA ALA A 276 64.39 0.24 15.21
C ALA A 276 64.96 -0.85 16.16
N GLY A 277 64.60 -2.14 15.97
CA GLY A 277 65.03 -3.27 16.80
C GLY A 277 64.59 -4.63 16.19
N ALA A 278 64.85 -5.72 16.94
CA ALA A 278 64.36 -7.06 16.56
C ALA A 278 62.84 -7.15 16.79
N PRO A 279 62.11 -7.99 16.00
CA PRO A 279 60.67 -8.20 16.16
C PRO A 279 60.28 -8.66 17.58
N PRO A 280 59.13 -8.24 18.13
CA PRO A 280 58.20 -7.30 17.52
C PRO A 280 58.66 -5.83 17.64
N SER A 281 58.78 -5.16 16.53
CA SER A 281 59.12 -3.73 16.44
C SER A 281 58.02 -3.01 15.60
N THR A 282 58.23 -1.75 15.30
CA THR A 282 57.35 -1.00 14.38
C THR A 282 58.18 -0.35 13.28
N ASP A 283 57.78 -0.57 12.05
CA ASP A 283 58.35 0.11 10.89
C ASP A 283 57.59 1.36 10.54
N ALA A 284 58.29 2.37 10.12
CA ALA A 284 57.70 3.62 9.67
C ALA A 284 57.78 3.74 8.14
N ILE A 285 56.65 3.93 7.51
CA ILE A 285 56.56 4.29 6.10
C ILE A 285 56.18 5.76 6.05
N THR A 286 57.01 6.56 5.41
CA THR A 286 56.81 8.02 5.31
C THR A 286 56.63 8.44 3.86
N VAL A 287 55.80 9.44 3.63
CA VAL A 287 55.62 10.08 2.32
C VAL A 287 55.28 11.56 2.53
N THR A 288 55.70 12.40 1.62
CA THR A 288 55.29 13.82 1.57
C THR A 288 54.23 14.02 0.51
N ILE A 289 53.18 14.78 0.84
CA ILE A 289 52.13 15.17 -0.13
C ILE A 289 52.04 16.70 -0.08
N GLY A 290 52.46 17.35 -1.16
CA GLY A 290 52.63 18.79 -1.14
C GLY A 290 53.67 19.23 -0.11
N ALA A 291 53.27 20.01 0.87
CA ALA A 291 54.13 20.48 1.98
C ALA A 291 54.05 19.60 3.24
N ASP A 292 53.16 18.61 3.25
CA ASP A 292 52.84 17.82 4.46
C ASP A 292 53.51 16.45 4.45
N ALA A 293 54.04 16.05 5.59
CA ALA A 293 54.58 14.71 5.80
C ALA A 293 53.51 13.80 6.43
N PHE A 294 53.37 12.61 5.90
CA PHE A 294 52.50 11.55 6.39
C PHE A 294 53.33 10.35 6.80
N THR A 295 52.96 9.72 7.89
CA THR A 295 53.65 8.54 8.43
C THR A 295 52.64 7.44 8.73
N ALA A 296 52.94 6.25 8.30
CA ALA A 296 52.27 5.03 8.74
C ALA A 296 53.24 4.20 9.59
N THR A 297 52.73 3.61 10.66
CA THR A 297 53.49 2.67 11.48
C THR A 297 52.90 1.27 11.28
N VAL A 298 53.75 0.34 10.86
CA VAL A 298 53.39 -1.06 10.64
C VAL A 298 54.00 -1.89 11.75
N PRO A 299 53.21 -2.64 12.53
CA PRO A 299 53.77 -3.60 13.49
C PRO A 299 54.51 -4.70 12.74
N THR A 300 55.78 -4.95 13.11
CA THR A 300 56.52 -6.06 12.54
C THR A 300 56.41 -7.30 13.41
N VAL A 301 56.16 -8.43 12.79
CA VAL A 301 56.14 -9.76 13.39
C VAL A 301 57.15 -10.65 12.64
N VAL A 302 57.55 -11.74 13.22
CA VAL A 302 58.46 -12.66 12.53
C VAL A 302 57.75 -13.27 11.32
N GLY A 303 58.16 -12.90 10.14
CA GLY A 303 57.57 -13.35 8.88
C GLY A 303 56.88 -12.23 8.10
N ASN A 304 55.73 -12.48 7.49
CA ASN A 304 55.04 -11.51 6.66
C ASN A 304 54.34 -10.43 7.48
N ASP A 305 54.76 -9.18 7.37
CA ASP A 305 54.18 -8.02 8.07
C ASP A 305 53.00 -7.40 7.33
N LEU A 306 53.07 -7.47 6.02
CA LEU A 306 51.99 -6.94 5.15
C LEU A 306 51.63 -7.98 4.08
N ASP A 307 50.36 -8.19 3.89
CA ASP A 307 49.80 -9.08 2.90
C ASP A 307 48.72 -8.37 2.05
N ASN A 308 48.05 -9.11 1.21
CA ASN A 308 46.97 -8.62 0.34
C ASN A 308 45.68 -8.23 1.07
N THR A 309 45.66 -8.35 2.39
CA THR A 309 44.52 -7.90 3.21
C THR A 309 44.91 -6.70 4.10
N SER A 310 46.16 -6.23 4.00
CA SER A 310 46.69 -5.17 4.87
C SER A 310 46.31 -3.79 4.37
N ASN A 311 45.70 -3.02 5.26
CA ASN A 311 45.42 -1.61 5.06
C ASN A 311 46.49 -0.76 5.78
N ILE A 312 47.21 0.06 5.05
CA ILE A 312 48.24 0.96 5.61
C ILE A 312 47.62 2.34 5.78
N VAL A 313 47.46 2.77 7.04
CA VAL A 313 46.93 4.09 7.38
C VAL A 313 48.05 5.08 7.61
N PHE A 314 48.14 6.08 6.74
CA PHE A 314 49.09 7.19 6.84
C PHE A 314 48.46 8.35 7.60
N THR A 315 49.14 8.88 8.60
CA THR A 315 48.68 9.99 9.42
C THR A 315 49.62 11.17 9.26
N GLY A 316 49.10 12.34 8.98
CA GLY A 316 49.82 13.60 8.87
C GLY A 316 49.45 14.58 9.97
N ALA A 317 50.06 15.77 9.90
CA ALA A 317 49.77 16.85 10.83
C ALA A 317 48.30 17.27 10.85
N GLY A 318 47.74 17.52 12.04
CA GLY A 318 46.34 17.91 12.21
C GLY A 318 45.35 16.76 12.09
N GLY A 319 45.81 15.50 12.22
CA GLY A 319 44.95 14.32 12.18
C GLY A 319 44.46 13.93 10.77
N ARG A 320 45.05 14.50 9.72
CA ARG A 320 44.75 14.11 8.34
C ARG A 320 45.31 12.73 8.07
N THR A 321 44.49 11.88 7.44
CA THR A 321 44.86 10.49 7.17
C THR A 321 44.53 10.10 5.73
N PHE A 322 45.33 9.20 5.16
CA PHE A 322 44.91 8.45 3.98
C PHE A 322 45.27 6.97 4.17
N THR A 323 44.51 6.10 3.54
CA THR A 323 44.64 4.64 3.68
C THR A 323 44.95 4.01 2.34
N LEU A 324 46.00 3.20 2.32
CA LEU A 324 46.32 2.33 1.17
C LEU A 324 45.92 0.91 1.46
N ASP A 325 45.25 0.31 0.50
CA ASP A 325 44.97 -1.13 0.47
C ASP A 325 45.99 -1.83 -0.43
N LEU A 326 46.67 -2.82 0.11
CA LEU A 326 47.58 -3.68 -0.62
C LEU A 326 46.80 -4.82 -1.22
N GLN A 327 46.53 -4.76 -2.54
CA GLN A 327 45.85 -5.84 -3.28
C GLN A 327 46.88 -6.70 -4.02
N GLY A 328 46.67 -8.02 -4.07
CA GLY A 328 47.49 -8.96 -4.84
C GLY A 328 48.14 -10.04 -4.00
N ALA A 329 48.88 -10.92 -4.64
CA ALA A 329 49.49 -12.09 -3.98
C ALA A 329 50.86 -11.81 -3.34
N THR A 330 51.29 -10.56 -3.27
CA THR A 330 52.61 -10.21 -2.76
C THR A 330 52.55 -9.92 -1.25
N THR A 331 53.30 -10.66 -0.50
CA THR A 331 53.53 -10.40 0.93
C THR A 331 54.87 -9.72 1.12
N TYR A 332 54.95 -8.83 2.10
CA TYR A 332 56.16 -8.10 2.44
C TYR A 332 56.54 -8.40 3.87
N ASP A 333 57.79 -8.88 4.06
CA ASP A 333 58.42 -9.00 5.35
C ASP A 333 59.35 -7.77 5.56
N LEU A 334 58.90 -6.84 6.38
CA LEU A 334 59.60 -5.56 6.57
C LEU A 334 60.88 -5.71 7.39
N ASP A 335 61.11 -6.84 8.03
CA ASP A 335 62.36 -7.19 8.66
C ASP A 335 63.47 -7.50 7.63
N VAL A 336 63.06 -7.88 6.40
CA VAL A 336 63.96 -8.19 5.30
C VAL A 336 64.22 -6.94 4.42
N GLY A 337 65.46 -6.51 4.35
CA GLY A 337 65.85 -5.31 3.62
C GLY A 337 65.50 -5.33 2.11
N GLY A 338 65.42 -6.52 1.50
CA GLY A 338 64.98 -6.72 0.11
C GLY A 338 63.52 -6.38 -0.09
N ASP A 339 62.67 -6.82 0.84
CA ASP A 339 61.20 -6.62 0.76
C ASP A 339 60.83 -5.18 1.05
N ARG A 340 61.53 -4.49 2.00
CA ARG A 340 61.39 -3.05 2.20
C ARG A 340 61.69 -2.26 0.94
N THR A 341 62.77 -2.61 0.25
CA THR A 341 63.15 -1.96 -1.00
C THR A 341 62.12 -2.22 -2.08
N THR A 342 61.58 -3.45 -2.13
CA THR A 342 60.57 -3.82 -3.10
C THR A 342 59.26 -3.07 -2.83
N LEU A 343 58.78 -3.02 -1.59
CA LEU A 343 57.59 -2.24 -1.21
C LEU A 343 57.78 -0.77 -1.53
N GLN A 344 58.93 -0.18 -1.17
CA GLN A 344 59.23 1.22 -1.45
C GLN A 344 59.23 1.52 -2.94
N ASN A 345 59.85 0.68 -3.77
CA ASN A 345 59.85 0.81 -5.22
C ASN A 345 58.45 0.70 -5.81
N ASN A 346 57.65 -0.25 -5.32
CA ASN A 346 56.28 -0.44 -5.74
C ASN A 346 55.42 0.76 -5.38
N LEU A 347 55.52 1.31 -4.17
CA LEU A 347 54.84 2.52 -3.75
C LEU A 347 55.24 3.71 -4.61
N ASN A 348 56.55 3.92 -4.83
CA ASN A 348 57.06 5.02 -5.64
C ASN A 348 56.61 4.89 -7.10
N ALA A 349 56.56 3.69 -7.67
CA ALA A 349 56.07 3.45 -9.02
C ALA A 349 54.57 3.68 -9.13
N ALA A 350 53.80 3.21 -8.14
CA ALA A 350 52.35 3.37 -8.08
C ALA A 350 51.91 4.83 -7.99
N PHE A 351 52.67 5.64 -7.25
CA PHE A 351 52.32 7.05 -7.00
C PHE A 351 53.17 8.06 -7.83
N ALA A 352 53.95 7.61 -8.78
CA ALA A 352 54.73 8.48 -9.64
C ALA A 352 53.83 9.46 -10.43
N GLY A 353 54.01 10.76 -10.19
CA GLY A 353 53.25 11.81 -10.87
C GLY A 353 51.82 12.01 -10.33
N VAL A 354 51.47 11.35 -9.26
CA VAL A 354 50.18 11.54 -8.60
C VAL A 354 50.13 12.86 -7.86
N THR A 355 49.02 13.58 -8.02
CA THR A 355 48.75 14.83 -7.31
C THR A 355 47.36 14.74 -6.67
N PHE A 356 47.31 15.00 -5.37
CA PHE A 356 46.04 15.18 -4.70
C PHE A 356 45.49 16.56 -5.07
N ALA A 357 44.33 16.60 -5.70
CA ALA A 357 43.67 17.83 -6.10
C ALA A 357 42.66 18.29 -5.01
N ASN A 358 42.41 19.62 -5.00
CA ASN A 358 41.31 20.17 -4.20
C ASN A 358 39.99 19.67 -4.76
N GLY A 359 39.19 19.01 -3.96
CA GLY A 359 37.87 18.46 -4.41
C GLY A 359 37.51 17.13 -3.80
N ALA A 360 38.04 16.83 -2.61
CA ALA A 360 37.66 15.61 -1.89
C ALA A 360 36.16 15.58 -1.64
N VAL A 361 35.54 14.53 -2.07
CA VAL A 361 34.16 14.20 -1.74
C VAL A 361 34.19 13.43 -0.42
N ALA A 362 33.48 13.94 0.59
CA ALA A 362 33.29 13.22 1.84
C ALA A 362 32.28 12.07 1.61
N GLY A 363 32.57 10.88 2.12
CA GLY A 363 31.62 9.76 2.02
C GLY A 363 32.29 8.39 2.00
N VAL A 364 31.49 7.37 1.84
CA VAL A 364 31.90 5.96 1.81
C VAL A 364 31.93 5.48 0.35
N PRO A 365 33.01 4.86 -0.12
CA PRO A 365 33.09 4.32 -1.46
C PRO A 365 32.16 3.09 -1.57
N LEU A 366 31.13 3.18 -2.40
CA LEU A 366 30.19 2.11 -2.64
C LEU A 366 30.59 1.23 -3.84
N GLY A 367 31.24 1.82 -4.85
CA GLY A 367 31.64 1.06 -6.02
C GLY A 367 32.14 1.91 -7.17
N THR A 368 32.21 1.28 -8.33
CA THR A 368 32.65 1.90 -9.58
C THR A 368 31.73 1.50 -10.72
N ALA A 369 31.29 2.47 -11.51
CA ALA A 369 30.64 2.24 -12.80
C ALA A 369 31.67 2.35 -13.93
N ILE A 370 31.69 1.35 -14.80
CA ILE A 370 32.58 1.28 -15.97
C ILE A 370 31.70 1.41 -17.22
N PHE A 371 32.05 2.34 -18.09
CA PHE A 371 31.31 2.61 -19.30
C PHE A 371 31.98 2.01 -20.55
N ASN A 372 31.19 1.58 -21.49
CA ASN A 372 31.62 1.16 -22.79
C ASN A 372 32.09 2.35 -23.66
N ALA A 373 32.78 2.09 -24.75
CA ALA A 373 33.25 3.13 -25.67
C ALA A 373 32.11 3.92 -26.35
N ASP A 374 30.91 3.34 -26.41
CA ASP A 374 29.70 3.95 -26.94
C ASP A 374 28.93 4.83 -25.91
N GLY A 375 29.43 4.89 -24.68
CA GLY A 375 28.86 5.68 -23.60
C GLY A 375 27.72 4.98 -22.83
N THR A 376 27.42 3.72 -23.13
CA THR A 376 26.50 2.92 -22.32
C THR A 376 27.20 2.38 -21.07
N LEU A 377 26.42 2.07 -20.02
CA LEU A 377 26.93 1.38 -18.83
C LEU A 377 27.47 0.01 -19.22
N GLY A 378 28.73 -0.30 -18.90
CA GLY A 378 29.36 -1.58 -19.23
C GLY A 378 29.26 -2.60 -18.09
N SER A 379 29.71 -2.19 -16.89
CA SER A 379 29.66 -3.04 -15.69
C SER A 379 29.73 -2.20 -14.42
N LEU A 380 29.32 -2.82 -13.31
CA LEU A 380 29.43 -2.28 -11.96
C LEU A 380 30.38 -3.14 -11.14
N LEU A 381 31.21 -2.49 -10.34
CA LEU A 381 32.09 -3.15 -9.36
C LEU A 381 31.77 -2.55 -7.99
N ALA A 382 31.39 -3.37 -7.03
CA ALA A 382 31.15 -2.92 -5.66
C ALA A 382 32.47 -2.83 -4.87
N THR A 383 32.49 -1.98 -3.85
CA THR A 383 33.58 -1.87 -2.90
C THR A 383 33.20 -2.53 -1.60
N ALA A 384 33.75 -3.74 -1.35
CA ALA A 384 33.57 -4.42 -0.06
C ALA A 384 34.32 -3.64 1.06
N PRO A 385 33.84 -3.63 2.30
CA PRO A 385 32.63 -4.31 2.80
C PRO A 385 31.35 -3.44 2.70
N TYR A 386 31.37 -2.32 2.01
CA TYR A 386 30.31 -1.30 2.04
C TYR A 386 29.15 -1.58 1.10
N ALA A 387 29.43 -2.24 -0.01
CA ALA A 387 28.41 -2.58 -0.99
C ALA A 387 28.72 -3.90 -1.71
N THR A 388 27.68 -4.49 -2.30
CA THR A 388 27.75 -5.63 -3.21
C THR A 388 27.05 -5.28 -4.54
N VAL A 389 27.25 -6.09 -5.57
CA VAL A 389 26.48 -6.02 -6.82
C VAL A 389 25.66 -7.29 -6.93
N ASN A 390 24.35 -7.17 -7.08
CA ASN A 390 23.45 -8.30 -7.19
C ASN A 390 23.44 -8.93 -8.60
N ALA A 391 22.67 -10.01 -8.75
CA ALA A 391 22.55 -10.70 -10.03
C ALA A 391 21.87 -9.87 -11.14
N ALA A 392 21.13 -8.81 -10.78
CA ALA A 392 20.52 -7.88 -11.70
C ALA A 392 21.46 -6.74 -12.13
N SER A 393 22.71 -6.73 -11.66
CA SER A 393 23.68 -5.66 -11.87
C SER A 393 23.26 -4.33 -11.23
N GLU A 394 22.81 -4.37 -9.99
CA GLU A 394 22.45 -3.22 -9.16
C GLU A 394 23.35 -3.18 -7.94
N PHE A 395 23.65 -1.99 -7.43
CA PHE A 395 24.39 -1.86 -6.17
C PHE A 395 23.46 -2.17 -4.99
N GLU A 396 23.93 -3.00 -4.08
CA GLU A 396 23.29 -3.27 -2.79
C GLU A 396 24.16 -2.78 -1.67
N PHE A 397 23.61 -2.00 -0.77
CA PHE A 397 24.31 -1.50 0.43
C PHE A 397 23.34 -1.41 1.60
N TYR A 398 23.89 -1.50 2.81
CA TYR A 398 23.12 -1.37 4.04
C TYR A 398 23.23 0.04 4.57
N VAL A 399 22.10 0.57 5.02
CA VAL A 399 22.00 1.89 5.67
C VAL A 399 21.53 1.69 7.09
N ASP A 400 22.20 2.36 8.00
CA ASP A 400 21.83 2.51 9.39
C ASP A 400 21.43 3.99 9.60
N TYR A 401 20.21 4.23 10.05
CA TYR A 401 19.67 5.58 10.14
C TYR A 401 19.85 6.24 11.49
N ASP A 402 20.10 5.47 12.56
CA ASP A 402 20.11 6.00 13.93
C ASP A 402 21.48 6.19 14.55
N SER A 403 22.55 5.75 13.87
CA SER A 403 23.95 5.86 14.33
C SER A 403 24.23 5.34 15.73
N ASP A 404 23.38 4.49 16.25
CA ASP A 404 23.63 3.85 17.54
C ASP A 404 24.70 2.77 17.36
N VAL A 405 25.89 3.14 17.71
CA VAL A 405 27.12 2.37 17.56
C VAL A 405 27.02 1.08 18.34
N LEU A 406 26.20 0.18 18.26
CA LEU A 406 26.35 -1.10 19.00
C LEU A 406 25.07 -1.76 19.52
N THR A 407 24.04 -1.80 18.84
CA THR A 407 23.16 -2.92 19.10
C THR A 407 23.45 -4.01 18.07
N THR A 408 23.85 -5.17 18.54
CA THR A 408 24.06 -6.42 17.79
C THR A 408 22.78 -6.90 17.08
N SER A 409 21.86 -5.99 16.82
CA SER A 409 20.57 -6.25 16.21
C SER A 409 20.66 -5.98 14.72
N THR A 410 20.67 -7.05 13.93
CA THR A 410 20.45 -7.02 12.48
C THR A 410 19.08 -6.43 12.08
N GLN A 411 18.31 -5.94 13.05
CA GLN A 411 16.96 -5.41 12.82
C GLN A 411 16.94 -3.94 12.42
N ASP A 412 18.01 -3.18 12.67
CA ASP A 412 18.02 -1.73 12.43
C ASP A 412 18.62 -1.36 11.08
N ARG A 413 19.33 -2.28 10.44
CA ARG A 413 19.89 -2.08 9.10
C ARG A 413 18.84 -2.23 8.02
N GLN A 414 18.84 -1.31 7.08
CA GLN A 414 17.99 -1.35 5.90
C GLN A 414 18.84 -1.67 4.68
N LEU A 415 18.53 -2.76 3.99
CA LEU A 415 19.11 -3.03 2.67
C LEU A 415 18.48 -2.06 1.67
N VAL A 416 19.32 -1.37 0.93
CA VAL A 416 18.93 -0.48 -0.17
C VAL A 416 19.56 -0.98 -1.45
N VAL A 417 18.71 -1.18 -2.46
CA VAL A 417 19.11 -1.55 -3.82
C VAL A 417 19.12 -0.28 -4.67
N LEU A 418 20.25 0.03 -5.30
CA LEU A 418 20.40 1.16 -6.19
C LEU A 418 20.48 0.67 -7.64
N ASP A 419 19.36 0.83 -8.35
CA ASP A 419 19.26 0.60 -9.79
C ASP A 419 19.81 1.83 -10.55
N VAL A 420 20.84 1.60 -11.31
CA VAL A 420 21.50 2.60 -12.17
C VAL A 420 21.39 2.26 -13.64
N GLY A 421 20.54 1.31 -14.00
CA GLY A 421 20.27 0.84 -15.35
C GLY A 421 20.99 -0.42 -15.72
N THR A 422 20.58 -0.98 -16.84
CA THR A 422 21.03 -2.29 -17.33
C THR A 422 22.33 -2.14 -18.15
N PRO A 423 23.40 -2.91 -17.85
CA PRO A 423 24.61 -2.91 -18.67
C PRO A 423 24.32 -3.16 -20.15
N GLY A 424 24.89 -2.30 -21.00
CA GLY A 424 24.70 -2.36 -22.46
C GLY A 424 23.47 -1.63 -22.99
N LEU A 425 22.61 -1.11 -22.11
CA LEU A 425 21.44 -0.32 -22.49
C LEU A 425 21.62 1.15 -22.06
N GLY A 426 20.83 2.04 -22.63
CA GLY A 426 20.83 3.46 -22.29
C GLY A 426 19.69 3.85 -21.35
N ASP A 427 19.24 2.95 -20.50
CA ASP A 427 18.05 3.07 -19.63
C ASP A 427 18.35 3.64 -18.23
N GLY A 428 19.63 3.84 -17.90
CA GLY A 428 20.07 4.33 -16.60
C GLY A 428 21.21 5.34 -16.70
N LEU A 429 22.36 4.98 -16.14
CA LEU A 429 23.56 5.78 -16.28
C LEU A 429 24.13 5.73 -17.70
N THR A 430 24.47 6.89 -18.22
CA THR A 430 25.10 7.05 -19.52
C THR A 430 26.32 7.98 -19.42
N GLN A 431 27.27 7.81 -20.32
CA GLN A 431 28.44 8.70 -20.43
C GLN A 431 28.53 9.30 -21.83
N TYR A 432 27.62 10.22 -22.13
CA TYR A 432 27.64 10.94 -23.41
C TYR A 432 28.30 12.32 -23.28
N SER A 433 28.64 12.91 -24.44
CA SER A 433 29.04 14.32 -24.47
C SER A 433 27.85 15.21 -24.10
N GLY A 434 28.10 16.26 -23.33
CA GLY A 434 27.06 17.20 -22.89
C GLY A 434 27.23 17.60 -21.44
N SER A 435 26.21 18.20 -20.87
CA SER A 435 26.19 18.57 -19.45
C SER A 435 25.73 17.38 -18.58
N PHE A 436 26.10 17.42 -17.31
CA PHE A 436 25.50 16.55 -16.30
C PHE A 436 24.01 16.88 -16.17
N PHE A 437 23.16 15.87 -16.22
CA PHE A 437 21.74 15.99 -15.88
C PHE A 437 21.21 14.64 -15.37
N THR A 438 20.25 14.71 -14.50
CA THR A 438 19.53 13.54 -13.99
C THR A 438 18.13 13.53 -14.60
N SER A 439 17.75 12.43 -15.24
CA SER A 439 16.46 12.26 -15.88
C SER A 439 15.44 11.55 -14.98
N VAL A 440 15.90 10.65 -14.13
CA VAL A 440 15.06 9.89 -13.19
C VAL A 440 15.72 9.85 -11.83
N ILE A 441 14.96 10.17 -10.79
CA ILE A 441 15.24 9.86 -9.40
C ILE A 441 13.92 9.33 -8.82
N GLN A 442 13.89 8.06 -8.49
CA GLN A 442 12.74 7.43 -7.86
C GLN A 442 13.22 6.61 -6.66
N GLN A 443 12.38 6.54 -5.65
CA GLN A 443 12.59 5.70 -4.49
C GLN A 443 11.24 5.20 -3.97
N ASP A 444 11.23 4.08 -3.26
CA ASP A 444 10.03 3.38 -2.86
C ASP A 444 9.61 3.64 -1.40
N GLY A 445 10.39 4.38 -0.64
CA GLY A 445 10.09 4.71 0.76
C GLY A 445 8.96 5.72 0.88
N LEU A 446 8.32 5.74 2.03
CA LEU A 446 7.21 6.65 2.33
C LEU A 446 7.32 7.16 3.77
N SER A 447 7.08 8.45 3.94
CA SER A 447 6.92 9.04 5.28
C SER A 447 5.71 8.45 6.00
N PHE A 448 5.65 8.64 7.31
CA PHE A 448 4.43 8.36 8.05
C PHE A 448 3.25 9.14 7.44
N GLY A 449 2.15 8.45 7.16
CA GLY A 449 0.96 9.02 6.54
C GLY A 449 -0.19 9.16 7.53
N SER A 450 -0.90 10.28 7.43
CA SER A 450 -2.16 10.49 8.13
C SER A 450 -3.33 10.01 7.26
N PHE A 451 -4.32 9.41 7.92
CA PHE A 451 -5.53 8.96 7.23
C PHE A 451 -6.29 10.16 6.62
N THR A 452 -6.61 10.08 5.34
CA THR A 452 -7.36 11.12 4.60
C THR A 452 -8.78 10.70 4.24
N GLY A 453 -9.03 9.40 4.07
CA GLY A 453 -10.35 8.92 3.69
C GLY A 453 -10.36 7.46 3.26
N VAL A 454 -11.51 6.99 2.81
CA VAL A 454 -11.67 5.64 2.25
C VAL A 454 -12.29 5.70 0.87
N THR A 455 -11.99 4.67 0.08
CA THR A 455 -12.71 4.37 -1.17
C THR A 455 -13.17 2.92 -1.14
N ILE A 456 -14.27 2.64 -1.82
CA ILE A 456 -14.81 1.28 -1.96
C ILE A 456 -14.86 0.99 -3.45
N ASP A 457 -14.37 -0.16 -3.88
CA ASP A 457 -14.34 -0.55 -5.29
C ASP A 457 -15.51 -1.46 -5.71
N GLU A 458 -15.57 -1.84 -6.99
CA GLU A 458 -16.61 -2.73 -7.52
C GLU A 458 -16.52 -4.16 -6.96
N ALA A 459 -15.35 -4.59 -6.47
CA ALA A 459 -15.14 -5.88 -5.83
C ALA A 459 -15.50 -5.87 -4.33
N GLY A 460 -15.87 -4.70 -3.80
CA GLY A 460 -16.22 -4.51 -2.39
C GLY A 460 -15.02 -4.36 -1.46
N ILE A 461 -13.85 -4.06 -2.00
CA ILE A 461 -12.66 -3.79 -1.20
C ILE A 461 -12.76 -2.35 -0.67
N VAL A 462 -12.65 -2.21 0.63
CA VAL A 462 -12.58 -0.92 1.33
C VAL A 462 -11.11 -0.60 1.51
N THR A 463 -10.64 0.42 0.78
CA THR A 463 -9.23 0.86 0.78
C THR A 463 -9.11 2.17 1.54
N ALA A 464 -8.24 2.21 2.55
CA ALA A 464 -7.85 3.41 3.27
C ALA A 464 -6.81 4.19 2.46
N LEU A 465 -7.00 5.50 2.36
CA LEU A 465 -6.11 6.44 1.67
C LEU A 465 -5.36 7.27 2.71
N PHE A 466 -4.05 7.47 2.46
CA PHE A 466 -3.20 8.27 3.33
C PHE A 466 -2.61 9.46 2.56
N ASP A 467 -2.24 10.54 3.26
CA ASP A 467 -1.67 11.77 2.68
C ASP A 467 -0.29 11.58 2.07
N ASN A 468 0.41 10.49 2.44
CA ASN A 468 1.68 10.08 1.86
C ASN A 468 1.52 9.32 0.53
N GLY A 469 0.30 9.19 0.00
CA GLY A 469 -0.01 8.43 -1.21
C GLY A 469 -0.13 6.91 -1.01
N GLN A 470 0.05 6.41 0.21
CA GLN A 470 -0.14 4.99 0.52
C GLN A 470 -1.63 4.63 0.45
N GLN A 471 -1.90 3.44 -0.04
CA GLN A 471 -3.22 2.82 -0.04
C GLN A 471 -3.14 1.47 0.68
N ARG A 472 -4.15 1.18 1.49
CA ARG A 472 -4.19 -0.07 2.24
C ARG A 472 -5.60 -0.64 2.23
N ASP A 473 -5.75 -1.86 1.77
CA ASP A 473 -6.99 -2.60 1.82
C ASP A 473 -7.25 -3.07 3.25
N ILE A 474 -8.40 -2.69 3.80
CA ILE A 474 -8.72 -2.92 5.21
C ILE A 474 -9.87 -3.90 5.41
N TYR A 475 -10.89 -3.83 4.56
CA TYR A 475 -12.04 -4.73 4.60
C TYR A 475 -12.46 -5.14 3.19
N LYS A 476 -13.14 -6.29 3.10
CA LYS A 476 -13.87 -6.71 1.92
C LYS A 476 -15.32 -6.94 2.27
N LEU A 477 -16.22 -6.29 1.56
CA LEU A 477 -17.66 -6.36 1.81
C LEU A 477 -18.25 -7.64 1.20
N PRO A 478 -18.87 -8.51 2.01
CA PRO A 478 -19.60 -9.66 1.51
C PRO A 478 -20.94 -9.25 0.91
N ILE A 479 -21.40 -9.99 -0.07
CA ILE A 479 -22.75 -9.91 -0.58
C ILE A 479 -23.53 -11.12 -0.07
N ALA A 480 -24.56 -10.85 0.72
CA ALA A 480 -25.49 -11.88 1.18
C ALA A 480 -26.51 -12.19 0.10
N THR A 481 -26.64 -13.46 -0.27
CA THR A 481 -27.63 -13.93 -1.24
C THR A 481 -28.58 -14.93 -0.60
N PHE A 482 -29.83 -14.93 -1.07
CA PHE A 482 -30.88 -15.81 -0.59
C PHE A 482 -31.53 -16.57 -1.75
N ARG A 483 -31.96 -17.78 -1.47
CA ARG A 483 -32.69 -18.58 -2.45
C ARG A 483 -34.03 -17.93 -2.83
N ASN A 484 -34.68 -17.27 -1.87
CA ASN A 484 -35.95 -16.55 -2.05
C ASN A 484 -35.89 -15.22 -1.27
N SER A 485 -35.42 -14.15 -1.91
CA SER A 485 -35.32 -12.82 -1.30
C SER A 485 -36.70 -12.28 -0.84
N ASN A 486 -37.77 -12.63 -1.53
CA ASN A 486 -39.12 -12.17 -1.16
C ASN A 486 -39.71 -12.90 0.07
N GLY A 487 -38.99 -13.89 0.59
CA GLY A 487 -39.31 -14.57 1.84
C GLY A 487 -38.68 -13.95 3.08
N LEU A 488 -37.86 -12.91 2.94
CA LEU A 488 -37.30 -12.18 4.04
C LEU A 488 -38.35 -11.40 4.82
N LYS A 489 -38.10 -11.19 6.12
CA LYS A 489 -38.99 -10.39 6.98
C LYS A 489 -38.45 -8.96 7.04
N THR A 490 -39.30 -7.99 6.74
CA THR A 490 -38.97 -6.57 6.80
C THR A 490 -38.77 -6.11 8.25
N GLN A 491 -37.75 -5.29 8.44
CA GLN A 491 -37.45 -4.56 9.67
C GLN A 491 -37.39 -3.05 9.40
N ILE A 492 -37.33 -2.26 10.45
CA ILE A 492 -37.23 -0.79 10.35
C ILE A 492 -35.96 -0.42 9.56
N GLY A 493 -35.98 0.67 8.80
CA GLY A 493 -34.78 1.19 8.11
C GLY A 493 -34.40 0.44 6.84
N ASN A 494 -35.36 -0.20 6.13
CA ASN A 494 -35.15 -0.99 4.92
C ASN A 494 -34.17 -2.15 5.11
N ALA A 495 -34.17 -2.71 6.31
CA ALA A 495 -33.44 -3.92 6.66
C ALA A 495 -34.37 -5.14 6.60
N TYR A 496 -33.77 -6.28 6.41
CA TYR A 496 -34.46 -7.57 6.26
C TYR A 496 -33.83 -8.60 7.18
N LEU A 497 -34.67 -9.42 7.80
CA LEU A 497 -34.25 -10.55 8.64
C LEU A 497 -34.48 -11.85 7.87
N GLN A 498 -33.56 -12.79 8.03
CA GLN A 498 -33.66 -14.14 7.47
C GLN A 498 -34.84 -14.88 8.09
N THR A 499 -35.56 -15.67 7.26
CA THR A 499 -36.67 -16.54 7.69
C THR A 499 -36.54 -17.93 7.09
N ASN A 500 -37.35 -18.87 7.58
CA ASN A 500 -37.42 -20.19 6.97
C ASN A 500 -37.90 -20.15 5.50
N HIS A 501 -38.60 -19.09 5.08
CA HIS A 501 -39.12 -18.94 3.72
C HIS A 501 -38.07 -18.32 2.77
N SER A 502 -37.10 -17.56 3.30
CA SER A 502 -36.00 -17.02 2.51
C SER A 502 -34.94 -18.07 2.19
N GLY A 503 -34.82 -19.09 3.05
CA GLY A 503 -33.70 -20.02 3.06
C GLY A 503 -32.49 -19.43 3.81
N ASN A 504 -31.41 -20.20 3.89
CA ASN A 504 -30.19 -19.78 4.56
C ASN A 504 -29.44 -18.74 3.72
N VAL A 505 -28.79 -17.80 4.42
CA VAL A 505 -27.89 -16.83 3.80
C VAL A 505 -26.66 -17.55 3.21
N LEU A 506 -26.25 -17.11 2.05
CA LEU A 506 -24.99 -17.49 1.43
C LEU A 506 -24.17 -16.21 1.25
N LEU A 507 -23.01 -16.13 1.91
CA LEU A 507 -22.07 -15.04 1.76
C LEU A 507 -21.17 -15.31 0.56
N LEU A 508 -21.12 -14.35 -0.35
CA LEU A 508 -20.31 -14.41 -1.58
C LEU A 508 -19.49 -13.14 -1.71
N GLU A 509 -18.41 -13.25 -2.43
CA GLU A 509 -17.68 -12.06 -2.88
C GLU A 509 -18.45 -11.35 -3.99
N ALA A 510 -18.26 -10.04 -4.12
CA ALA A 510 -18.86 -9.27 -5.19
C ALA A 510 -18.44 -9.82 -6.56
N ASN A 511 -19.40 -9.88 -7.49
CA ASN A 511 -19.23 -10.42 -8.84
C ASN A 511 -18.81 -11.91 -8.91
N ALA A 512 -19.04 -12.69 -7.85
CA ALA A 512 -18.74 -14.12 -7.79
C ALA A 512 -19.99 -14.92 -7.45
N GLY A 513 -20.09 -16.17 -7.96
CA GLY A 513 -21.14 -17.12 -7.58
C GLY A 513 -22.58 -16.70 -7.85
N GLY A 514 -22.83 -15.72 -8.72
CA GLY A 514 -24.15 -15.16 -9.00
C GLY A 514 -24.55 -13.99 -8.07
N ALA A 515 -23.66 -13.55 -7.19
CA ALA A 515 -23.79 -12.31 -6.46
C ALA A 515 -23.66 -11.10 -7.41
N GLY A 516 -24.31 -10.01 -7.08
CA GLY A 516 -24.16 -8.75 -7.77
C GLY A 516 -22.77 -8.14 -7.59
N LYS A 517 -22.51 -6.98 -8.21
CA LYS A 517 -21.33 -6.17 -7.99
C LYS A 517 -21.68 -4.92 -7.20
N ILE A 518 -20.70 -4.37 -6.52
CA ILE A 518 -20.87 -3.10 -5.82
C ILE A 518 -20.69 -1.96 -6.84
N ALA A 519 -21.53 -0.95 -6.75
CA ALA A 519 -21.38 0.32 -7.45
C ALA A 519 -20.95 1.37 -6.43
N PRO A 520 -19.69 1.82 -6.48
CA PRO A 520 -19.19 2.86 -5.59
C PRO A 520 -19.83 4.21 -5.90
N ASN A 521 -19.84 5.12 -4.93
CA ASN A 521 -20.37 6.47 -5.05
C ASN A 521 -21.80 6.51 -5.65
N SER A 522 -22.62 5.55 -5.26
CA SER A 522 -23.98 5.40 -5.80
C SER A 522 -24.93 4.90 -4.73
N LEU A 523 -26.20 5.26 -4.86
CA LEU A 523 -27.29 4.78 -4.00
C LEU A 523 -28.37 4.15 -4.86
N GLU A 524 -29.04 3.11 -4.32
CA GLU A 524 -30.21 2.52 -4.94
C GLU A 524 -31.45 3.33 -4.58
N SER A 525 -32.11 3.92 -5.56
CA SER A 525 -33.37 4.66 -5.38
C SER A 525 -34.52 3.69 -5.04
N SER A 526 -35.60 4.24 -4.48
CA SER A 526 -36.85 3.53 -4.29
C SER A 526 -37.34 2.87 -5.59
N THR A 527 -37.92 1.68 -5.49
CA THR A 527 -38.53 0.97 -6.63
C THR A 527 -39.94 1.47 -6.96
N VAL A 528 -40.40 2.51 -6.30
CA VAL A 528 -41.75 3.09 -6.46
C VAL A 528 -41.80 3.98 -7.70
N ASP A 529 -42.80 3.73 -8.56
CA ASP A 529 -43.18 4.62 -9.66
C ASP A 529 -44.42 5.42 -9.27
N LEU A 530 -44.26 6.74 -9.17
CA LEU A 530 -45.32 7.64 -8.74
C LEU A 530 -46.56 7.60 -9.66
N ALA A 531 -46.36 7.46 -10.97
CA ALA A 531 -47.45 7.42 -11.94
C ALA A 531 -48.25 6.10 -11.84
N GLU A 532 -47.53 4.99 -11.62
CA GLU A 532 -48.15 3.67 -11.37
C GLU A 532 -48.95 3.68 -10.07
N GLU A 533 -48.38 4.26 -8.99
CA GLU A 533 -49.06 4.32 -7.69
C GLU A 533 -50.29 5.23 -7.71
N PHE A 534 -50.26 6.39 -8.36
CA PHE A 534 -51.45 7.23 -8.50
C PHE A 534 -52.53 6.57 -9.32
N THR A 535 -52.18 5.88 -10.41
CA THR A 535 -53.15 5.12 -11.22
C THR A 535 -53.80 4.01 -10.39
N SER A 536 -52.98 3.26 -9.64
CA SER A 536 -53.42 2.22 -8.73
C SER A 536 -54.34 2.77 -7.62
N MET A 537 -53.99 3.94 -7.08
CA MET A 537 -54.82 4.63 -6.08
C MET A 537 -56.22 4.95 -6.61
N ILE A 538 -56.30 5.53 -7.81
CA ILE A 538 -57.60 5.90 -8.45
C ILE A 538 -58.44 4.63 -8.67
N ILE A 539 -57.83 3.54 -9.17
CA ILE A 539 -58.53 2.26 -9.39
C ILE A 539 -59.06 1.70 -8.06
N THR A 540 -58.20 1.69 -7.04
CA THR A 540 -58.52 1.15 -5.70
C THR A 540 -59.60 1.99 -5.02
N GLN A 541 -59.58 3.33 -5.14
CA GLN A 541 -60.64 4.22 -4.64
C GLN A 541 -61.99 3.95 -5.32
N ARG A 542 -61.98 3.75 -6.65
CA ARG A 542 -63.23 3.40 -7.38
C ARG A 542 -63.75 2.05 -6.95
N ALA A 543 -62.86 1.05 -6.77
CA ALA A 543 -63.25 -0.27 -6.30
C ALA A 543 -63.80 -0.26 -4.86
N TYR A 544 -63.19 0.56 -3.99
CA TYR A 544 -63.66 0.82 -2.64
C TYR A 544 -65.10 1.42 -2.66
N SER A 545 -65.31 2.47 -3.45
CA SER A 545 -66.62 3.13 -3.59
C SER A 545 -67.68 2.18 -4.17
N ALA A 546 -67.30 1.32 -5.13
CA ALA A 546 -68.21 0.29 -5.68
C ALA A 546 -68.60 -0.74 -4.61
N SER A 547 -67.63 -1.21 -3.79
CA SER A 547 -67.91 -2.15 -2.69
C SER A 547 -68.82 -1.53 -1.61
N ALA A 548 -68.61 -0.23 -1.32
CA ALA A 548 -69.50 0.50 -0.41
C ALA A 548 -70.91 0.62 -0.96
N LYS A 549 -71.07 0.86 -2.30
CA LYS A 549 -72.37 0.93 -2.93
C LYS A 549 -73.13 -0.41 -2.90
N VAL A 550 -72.38 -1.55 -3.02
CA VAL A 550 -72.98 -2.88 -2.87
C VAL A 550 -73.59 -3.06 -1.47
N ILE A 551 -72.91 -2.58 -0.43
CA ILE A 551 -73.42 -2.67 0.95
C ILE A 551 -74.66 -1.78 1.13
N THR A 552 -74.62 -0.52 0.68
CA THR A 552 -75.82 0.38 0.79
C THR A 552 -77.01 -0.16 0.01
N THR A 553 -76.79 -0.70 -1.19
CA THR A 553 -77.86 -1.30 -1.98
C THR A 553 -78.43 -2.57 -1.30
N ALA A 554 -77.58 -3.38 -0.68
CA ALA A 554 -78.02 -4.56 0.06
C ALA A 554 -78.79 -4.15 1.32
N ASP A 555 -78.40 -3.05 1.99
CA ASP A 555 -79.16 -2.52 3.13
C ASP A 555 -80.54 -1.98 2.72
N ASP A 556 -80.61 -1.18 1.64
CA ASP A 556 -81.86 -0.69 1.05
C ASP A 556 -82.79 -1.83 0.71
N MET A 557 -82.25 -2.95 0.16
CA MET A 557 -83.05 -4.17 -0.15
C MET A 557 -83.53 -4.84 1.12
N LEU A 558 -82.77 -4.86 2.19
CA LEU A 558 -83.18 -5.40 3.48
C LEU A 558 -84.29 -4.56 4.12
N GLU A 559 -84.19 -3.25 4.05
CA GLU A 559 -85.24 -2.35 4.53
C GLU A 559 -86.55 -2.52 3.79
N GLU A 560 -86.50 -2.66 2.46
CA GLU A 560 -87.72 -2.94 1.66
C GLU A 560 -88.35 -4.31 1.98
N LEU A 561 -87.52 -5.35 2.19
CA LEU A 561 -87.99 -6.64 2.61
C LEU A 561 -88.73 -6.61 3.97
N ILE A 562 -88.20 -5.80 4.92
CA ILE A 562 -88.83 -5.59 6.24
C ILE A 562 -90.16 -4.84 6.10
N ARG A 563 -90.23 -3.87 5.18
CA ARG A 563 -91.46 -3.13 4.86
C ARG A 563 -92.54 -3.99 4.27
N ILE A 564 -92.23 -4.93 3.37
CA ILE A 564 -93.18 -5.87 2.73
C ILE A 564 -93.73 -6.83 3.73
N ARG A 565 -93.04 -7.16 4.84
CA ARG A 565 -93.48 -8.08 5.90
C ARG A 565 -94.44 -7.46 6.95
N ARG A 566 -94.56 -6.14 6.94
CA ARG A 566 -95.55 -5.41 7.75
C ARG A 566 -96.86 -5.22 6.97
#